data_844ef04577679fb92d307a38f5bb7e28
#
_entry.id   844ef04577679fb92d307a38f5bb7e28
#
_cell.length_a   1.000
_cell.length_b   1.000
_cell.length_c   1.000
_cell.angle_alpha   90.00
_cell.angle_beta   90.00
_cell.angle_gamma   90.00
#
_symmetry.space_group_name_H-M   'P 1'
#
loop_
_entity.id
_entity.type
_entity.pdbx_description
1 polymer ?
#
loop_
_entity_poly.entity_id
_entity_poly.type
_entity_poly.pdbx_seq_one_letter_code
_entity_poly.pdbx_strand_id
1 'polypeptide(L)'
;MEPLLPRVEEHFYGGCTLADVRPEDVVASFVRASGGHSVITKVLVCNNGIAAVKEIRSVRAWAYDTFGDDRAIQFIVMATPEDLSINAEYIRMADQYVLVPGGPNANNYANVELIVDMAERVGAHAVWSGWGHASENPRLPEMLAQLQPRVLFIGPPGSSMRALGDKISSTIVAQHADVPCLPWSGTGITETAKSDAGYLTVPDDVYQRACVHSATEGLQVAERIGFPVMIKASEGGGGKGIRMCASADMFRQLYDAAVGEVPGSPIFVMKLAKAARHLEVQLLADQYGQVISLFGRDCSVQRRHQKIIEEAPITIASPETRQRMEQAAVRLAKLVGYVSAGTVEWLYAPDSDELAFLELNPRLQVEHPTTEMVSGVNIPAVQLQISMGIPLHRIADIRALYGEVRDGTSAIDFDARHASLATTPRPRGHVVACRITAENPDTGFKPGTGSLSELTFRSSPSTWGYFSVSASGALHEYADSQFGHVFAMGADRDEARKSMVMALKELSIRSDFRTTIEYLVTLLEYDAFVRNSITTAWLDGLIAEGVEAVRPPTELVVLCGAAVKAHAMATETRDEFKRILHRGQVPPRHTLRTQFPVDFISVSYTHLR
;
A
#
# COMPACT_ATOMS: atom_id res chain seq x y z
N MET A 1 -17.13 28.51 20.68
CA MET A 1 -16.29 28.10 19.54
C MET A 1 -17.08 28.38 18.30
N GLU A 2 -16.82 29.51 17.68
CA GLU A 2 -17.42 29.92 16.42
C GLU A 2 -16.76 29.12 15.28
N PRO A 3 -17.48 28.72 14.24
CA PRO A 3 -16.90 27.95 13.12
C PRO A 3 -16.01 28.91 12.29
N LEU A 4 -14.72 28.57 12.25
CA LEU A 4 -13.68 29.22 11.44
C LEU A 4 -13.74 28.76 9.97
N LEU A 5 -14.83 29.05 9.27
CA LEU A 5 -14.86 28.95 7.81
C LEU A 5 -15.60 30.21 7.28
N PRO A 6 -14.97 30.98 6.40
CA PRO A 6 -15.73 31.95 5.61
C PRO A 6 -16.70 31.15 4.73
N ARG A 7 -17.98 31.46 4.86
CA ARG A 7 -19.02 30.86 4.02
C ARG A 7 -18.72 31.17 2.56
N VAL A 8 -18.77 30.13 1.73
CA VAL A 8 -18.69 30.21 0.27
C VAL A 8 -19.78 31.15 -0.33
N GLU A 9 -20.69 31.68 0.51
CA GLU A 9 -21.82 32.53 0.11
C GLU A 9 -21.43 33.94 -0.41
N GLU A 10 -20.19 34.40 -0.23
CA GLU A 10 -19.87 35.83 -0.59
C GLU A 10 -19.33 36.03 -2.01
N HIS A 11 -19.21 35.00 -2.84
CA HIS A 11 -18.66 35.14 -4.21
C HIS A 11 -19.60 34.78 -5.35
N PHE A 12 -20.87 34.48 -5.08
CA PHE A 12 -21.87 34.28 -6.13
C PHE A 12 -22.76 35.53 -6.35
N TYR A 13 -22.27 36.46 -7.16
CA TYR A 13 -23.12 37.49 -7.74
C TYR A 13 -23.92 36.93 -8.92
N GLY A 14 -25.22 36.75 -8.73
CA GLY A 14 -26.20 36.46 -9.77
C GLY A 14 -27.10 35.29 -9.41
N GLY A 15 -28.20 35.53 -8.82
CA GLY A 15 -29.52 34.88 -8.78
C GLY A 15 -29.69 33.36 -8.96
N CYS A 16 -28.65 32.54 -8.92
CA CYS A 16 -28.74 31.08 -8.90
C CYS A 16 -28.78 30.57 -7.46
N THR A 17 -29.74 29.72 -7.14
CA THR A 17 -29.77 28.99 -5.88
C THR A 17 -28.75 27.86 -5.96
N LEU A 18 -28.17 27.46 -4.82
CA LEU A 18 -27.23 26.32 -4.73
C LEU A 18 -27.73 25.00 -5.39
N ALA A 19 -29.05 24.89 -5.60
CA ALA A 19 -29.69 23.77 -6.28
C ALA A 19 -29.50 23.77 -7.81
N ASP A 20 -29.05 24.87 -8.42
CA ASP A 20 -28.93 25.01 -9.87
C ASP A 20 -27.48 24.87 -10.38
N VAL A 21 -26.48 24.74 -9.47
CA VAL A 21 -25.07 24.62 -9.86
C VAL A 21 -24.72 23.13 -10.00
N ARG A 22 -24.36 22.72 -11.20
CA ARG A 22 -23.92 21.32 -11.44
C ARG A 22 -22.58 21.05 -10.73
N PRO A 23 -22.36 19.85 -10.15
CA PRO A 23 -21.08 19.48 -9.52
C PRO A 23 -19.87 19.73 -10.43
N GLU A 24 -20.01 19.51 -11.73
CA GLU A 24 -18.97 19.75 -12.73
C GLU A 24 -18.51 21.21 -12.77
N ASP A 25 -19.42 22.17 -12.60
CA ASP A 25 -19.11 23.61 -12.62
C ASP A 25 -18.35 24.01 -11.36
N VAL A 26 -18.67 23.41 -10.21
CA VAL A 26 -17.98 23.64 -8.92
C VAL A 26 -16.55 23.12 -8.99
N VAL A 27 -16.36 21.87 -9.45
CA VAL A 27 -15.02 21.27 -9.61
C VAL A 27 -14.20 22.05 -10.64
N ALA A 28 -14.81 22.47 -11.76
CA ALA A 28 -14.12 23.28 -12.78
C ALA A 28 -13.67 24.65 -12.23
N SER A 29 -14.49 25.28 -11.38
CA SER A 29 -14.12 26.53 -10.71
C SER A 29 -12.95 26.33 -9.76
N PHE A 30 -12.99 25.30 -8.93
CA PHE A 30 -11.91 24.94 -8.03
C PHE A 30 -10.59 24.68 -8.78
N VAL A 31 -10.62 23.86 -9.84
CA VAL A 31 -9.43 23.53 -10.64
C VAL A 31 -8.79 24.79 -11.20
N ARG A 32 -9.60 25.70 -11.81
CA ARG A 32 -9.08 26.98 -12.33
C ARG A 32 -8.52 27.89 -11.23
N ALA A 33 -9.22 28.02 -10.11
CA ALA A 33 -8.77 28.83 -8.98
C ALA A 33 -7.47 28.32 -8.37
N SER A 34 -7.27 27.01 -8.38
CA SER A 34 -6.06 26.34 -7.89
C SER A 34 -4.92 26.29 -8.92
N GLY A 35 -5.11 26.84 -10.13
CA GLY A 35 -4.08 26.85 -11.19
C GLY A 35 -3.97 25.57 -11.99
N GLY A 36 -4.95 24.68 -11.88
CA GLY A 36 -5.06 23.47 -12.70
C GLY A 36 -5.69 23.74 -14.06
N HIS A 37 -5.65 22.74 -14.94
CA HIS A 37 -6.10 22.84 -16.33
C HIS A 37 -6.99 21.67 -16.79
N SER A 38 -7.14 20.62 -16.01
CA SER A 38 -7.92 19.43 -16.36
C SER A 38 -9.01 19.16 -15.32
N VAL A 39 -10.27 19.18 -15.75
CA VAL A 39 -11.40 18.89 -14.86
C VAL A 39 -11.65 17.39 -14.83
N ILE A 40 -11.54 16.77 -13.66
CA ILE A 40 -11.80 15.36 -13.42
C ILE A 40 -12.98 15.25 -12.47
N THR A 41 -14.12 14.75 -12.95
CA THR A 41 -15.32 14.50 -12.14
C THR A 41 -15.77 13.04 -12.23
N LYS A 42 -15.12 12.22 -13.07
CA LYS A 42 -15.45 10.82 -13.26
C LYS A 42 -14.19 9.98 -13.34
N VAL A 43 -13.99 9.10 -12.37
CA VAL A 43 -12.79 8.25 -12.23
C VAL A 43 -13.16 6.77 -12.37
N LEU A 44 -12.50 6.06 -13.28
CA LEU A 44 -12.54 4.60 -13.33
C LEU A 44 -11.47 4.04 -12.38
N VAL A 45 -11.90 3.23 -11.42
CA VAL A 45 -11.02 2.48 -10.53
C VAL A 45 -10.82 1.08 -11.11
N CYS A 46 -9.63 0.80 -11.62
CA CYS A 46 -9.24 -0.51 -12.17
C CYS A 46 -8.47 -1.35 -11.14
N ASN A 47 -8.99 -1.39 -9.93
CA ASN A 47 -8.47 -2.17 -8.81
C ASN A 47 -9.63 -2.63 -7.93
N ASN A 48 -9.38 -3.56 -7.02
CA ASN A 48 -10.38 -4.13 -6.12
C ASN A 48 -9.92 -4.08 -4.66
N GLY A 49 -10.63 -4.76 -3.78
CA GLY A 49 -10.25 -4.95 -2.39
C GLY A 49 -10.00 -3.65 -1.63
N ILE A 50 -8.99 -3.67 -0.75
CA ILE A 50 -8.66 -2.53 0.11
C ILE A 50 -8.13 -1.32 -0.67
N ALA A 51 -7.57 -1.52 -1.86
CA ALA A 51 -7.06 -0.43 -2.69
C ALA A 51 -8.21 0.49 -3.14
N ALA A 52 -9.24 -0.09 -3.75
CA ALA A 52 -10.41 0.65 -4.20
C ALA A 52 -11.18 1.29 -3.03
N VAL A 53 -11.33 0.58 -1.90
CA VAL A 53 -11.93 1.13 -0.66
C VAL A 53 -11.18 2.38 -0.19
N LYS A 54 -9.84 2.31 -0.13
CA LYS A 54 -9.03 3.44 0.35
C LYS A 54 -9.11 4.65 -0.56
N GLU A 55 -9.03 4.46 -1.88
CA GLU A 55 -9.14 5.54 -2.85
C GLU A 55 -10.47 6.28 -2.71
N ILE A 56 -11.58 5.54 -2.80
CA ILE A 56 -12.92 6.12 -2.73
C ILE A 56 -13.13 6.88 -1.42
N ARG A 57 -12.74 6.30 -0.27
CA ARG A 57 -12.86 6.97 1.03
C ARG A 57 -12.05 8.25 1.11
N SER A 58 -10.82 8.22 0.63
CA SER A 58 -9.89 9.35 0.70
C SER A 58 -10.36 10.54 -0.14
N VAL A 59 -10.77 10.26 -1.39
CA VAL A 59 -11.21 11.32 -2.29
C VAL A 59 -12.58 11.84 -1.89
N ARG A 60 -13.50 11.00 -1.39
CA ARG A 60 -14.80 11.47 -0.87
C ARG A 60 -14.65 12.37 0.34
N ALA A 61 -13.75 12.05 1.28
CA ALA A 61 -13.47 12.92 2.41
C ALA A 61 -12.94 14.28 1.94
N TRP A 62 -11.97 14.28 1.01
CA TRP A 62 -11.47 15.52 0.42
C TRP A 62 -12.55 16.31 -0.35
N ALA A 63 -13.39 15.60 -1.13
CA ALA A 63 -14.46 16.24 -1.89
C ALA A 63 -15.49 16.91 -0.95
N TYR A 64 -15.86 16.23 0.14
CA TYR A 64 -16.75 16.80 1.14
C TYR A 64 -16.14 18.04 1.83
N ASP A 65 -14.87 17.96 2.23
CA ASP A 65 -14.17 19.07 2.86
C ASP A 65 -14.01 20.28 1.92
N THR A 66 -13.89 20.02 0.60
CA THR A 66 -13.64 21.07 -0.40
C THR A 66 -14.92 21.64 -1.00
N PHE A 67 -15.90 20.78 -1.29
CA PHE A 67 -17.12 21.15 -2.05
C PHE A 67 -18.40 21.08 -1.21
N GLY A 68 -18.36 20.46 -0.02
CA GLY A 68 -19.56 20.13 0.76
C GLY A 68 -20.38 18.98 0.16
N ASP A 69 -19.85 18.31 -0.88
CA ASP A 69 -20.46 17.18 -1.58
C ASP A 69 -19.42 16.06 -1.75
N ASP A 70 -19.63 14.94 -1.08
CA ASP A 70 -18.75 13.77 -1.16
C ASP A 70 -18.81 13.06 -2.53
N ARG A 71 -19.81 13.38 -3.36
CA ARG A 71 -20.02 12.83 -4.70
C ARG A 71 -19.70 13.79 -5.85
N ALA A 72 -19.05 14.91 -5.55
CA ALA A 72 -18.55 15.83 -6.58
C ALA A 72 -17.58 15.12 -7.57
N ILE A 73 -16.92 14.06 -7.10
CA ILE A 73 -16.14 13.14 -7.93
C ILE A 73 -16.86 11.78 -7.94
N GLN A 74 -17.28 11.35 -9.12
CA GLN A 74 -17.96 10.06 -9.33
C GLN A 74 -16.94 8.93 -9.54
N PHE A 75 -17.17 7.82 -8.86
CA PHE A 75 -16.37 6.61 -8.99
C PHE A 75 -17.12 5.53 -9.75
N ILE A 76 -16.52 5.04 -10.84
CA ILE A 76 -16.92 3.82 -11.52
C ILE A 76 -15.88 2.76 -11.21
N VAL A 77 -16.28 1.61 -10.71
CA VAL A 77 -15.36 0.51 -10.40
C VAL A 77 -15.53 -0.63 -11.38
N MET A 78 -14.42 -1.26 -11.76
CA MET A 78 -14.46 -2.57 -12.41
C MET A 78 -14.88 -3.61 -11.36
N ALA A 79 -15.74 -4.55 -11.71
CA ALA A 79 -16.20 -5.61 -10.81
C ALA A 79 -16.25 -6.95 -11.54
N THR A 80 -15.66 -7.97 -10.94
CA THR A 80 -15.76 -9.35 -11.43
C THR A 80 -17.02 -10.04 -10.87
N PRO A 81 -17.48 -11.15 -11.46
CA PRO A 81 -18.56 -11.95 -10.89
C PRO A 81 -18.25 -12.42 -9.47
N GLU A 82 -16.99 -12.73 -9.17
CA GLU A 82 -16.54 -13.15 -7.85
C GLU A 82 -16.70 -12.02 -6.83
N ASP A 83 -16.24 -10.79 -7.14
CA ASP A 83 -16.39 -9.61 -6.28
C ASP A 83 -17.86 -9.27 -6.02
N LEU A 84 -18.73 -9.42 -7.04
CA LEU A 84 -20.18 -9.23 -6.88
C LEU A 84 -20.81 -10.30 -5.98
N SER A 85 -20.38 -11.55 -6.13
CA SER A 85 -20.92 -12.67 -5.35
C SER A 85 -20.67 -12.55 -3.86
N ILE A 86 -19.54 -11.93 -3.48
CA ILE A 86 -19.16 -11.71 -2.09
C ILE A 86 -19.63 -10.35 -1.55
N ASN A 87 -20.32 -9.55 -2.36
CA ASN A 87 -20.78 -8.21 -2.00
C ASN A 87 -19.62 -7.31 -1.52
N ALA A 88 -18.54 -7.26 -2.31
CA ALA A 88 -17.31 -6.53 -1.97
C ALA A 88 -17.59 -5.06 -1.62
N GLU A 89 -16.94 -4.56 -0.57
CA GLU A 89 -17.22 -3.24 0.02
C GLU A 89 -17.02 -2.09 -0.97
N TYR A 90 -15.98 -2.13 -1.80
CA TYR A 90 -15.67 -1.06 -2.77
C TYR A 90 -16.78 -0.87 -3.82
N ILE A 91 -17.50 -1.94 -4.21
CA ILE A 91 -18.62 -1.86 -5.16
C ILE A 91 -19.78 -1.09 -4.54
N ARG A 92 -20.06 -1.34 -3.26
CA ARG A 92 -21.12 -0.64 -2.50
C ARG A 92 -20.81 0.83 -2.29
N MET A 93 -19.54 1.17 -2.21
CA MET A 93 -19.07 2.56 -2.03
C MET A 93 -19.08 3.35 -3.34
N ALA A 94 -18.92 2.69 -4.49
CA ALA A 94 -18.87 3.34 -5.79
C ALA A 94 -20.24 3.91 -6.21
N ASP A 95 -20.23 4.84 -7.18
CA ASP A 95 -21.45 5.39 -7.77
C ASP A 95 -22.00 4.46 -8.85
N GLN A 96 -21.09 3.77 -9.58
CA GLN A 96 -21.42 2.81 -10.62
C GLN A 96 -20.37 1.69 -10.64
N TYR A 97 -20.72 0.56 -11.23
CA TYR A 97 -19.75 -0.49 -11.56
C TYR A 97 -19.89 -0.94 -13.01
N VAL A 98 -18.81 -1.44 -13.58
CA VAL A 98 -18.77 -2.09 -14.88
C VAL A 98 -18.31 -3.53 -14.72
N LEU A 99 -19.09 -4.46 -15.29
CA LEU A 99 -18.79 -5.88 -15.20
C LEU A 99 -17.61 -6.23 -16.11
N VAL A 100 -16.64 -6.94 -15.57
CA VAL A 100 -15.46 -7.44 -16.28
C VAL A 100 -15.33 -8.95 -16.12
N PRO A 101 -14.55 -9.64 -16.97
CA PRO A 101 -14.35 -11.09 -16.86
C PRO A 101 -13.83 -11.52 -15.50
N GLY A 102 -14.30 -12.66 -14.99
CA GLY A 102 -13.83 -13.27 -13.75
C GLY A 102 -12.51 -14.03 -13.89
N GLY A 103 -12.09 -14.68 -12.80
CA GLY A 103 -10.90 -15.49 -12.72
C GLY A 103 -9.61 -14.69 -12.47
N PRO A 104 -8.44 -15.20 -12.92
CA PRO A 104 -7.14 -14.57 -12.67
C PRO A 104 -7.06 -13.11 -13.11
N ASN A 105 -6.32 -12.28 -12.37
CA ASN A 105 -6.22 -10.84 -12.60
C ASN A 105 -5.72 -10.45 -13.99
N ALA A 106 -5.02 -11.34 -14.71
CA ALA A 106 -4.65 -11.15 -16.12
C ALA A 106 -5.86 -11.01 -17.05
N ASN A 107 -7.04 -11.49 -16.65
CA ASN A 107 -8.27 -11.37 -17.41
C ASN A 107 -9.01 -10.05 -17.16
N ASN A 108 -8.68 -9.33 -16.09
CA ASN A 108 -9.44 -8.18 -15.61
C ASN A 108 -8.54 -7.03 -15.14
N TYR A 109 -8.20 -6.92 -13.86
CA TYR A 109 -7.50 -5.76 -13.27
C TYR A 109 -6.06 -5.57 -13.76
N ALA A 110 -5.40 -6.59 -14.31
CA ALA A 110 -4.09 -6.50 -14.93
C ALA A 110 -4.14 -6.43 -16.48
N ASN A 111 -5.33 -6.45 -17.08
CA ASN A 111 -5.53 -6.41 -18.53
C ASN A 111 -5.62 -4.95 -18.98
N VAL A 112 -4.53 -4.43 -19.52
CA VAL A 112 -4.43 -3.02 -19.95
C VAL A 112 -5.43 -2.68 -21.03
N GLU A 113 -5.59 -3.54 -22.05
CA GLU A 113 -6.51 -3.35 -23.17
C GLU A 113 -7.96 -3.28 -22.70
N LEU A 114 -8.34 -4.16 -21.78
CA LEU A 114 -9.67 -4.15 -21.16
C LEU A 114 -9.90 -2.87 -20.34
N ILE A 115 -8.91 -2.43 -19.55
CA ILE A 115 -9.03 -1.21 -18.75
C ILE A 115 -9.27 0.00 -19.64
N VAL A 116 -8.55 0.11 -20.76
CA VAL A 116 -8.67 1.20 -21.74
C VAL A 116 -10.06 1.18 -22.40
N ASP A 117 -10.52 0.00 -22.85
CA ASP A 117 -11.87 -0.17 -23.42
C ASP A 117 -12.96 0.22 -22.41
N MET A 118 -12.84 -0.19 -21.15
CA MET A 118 -13.80 0.20 -20.11
C MET A 118 -13.77 1.69 -19.85
N ALA A 119 -12.59 2.32 -19.80
CA ALA A 119 -12.47 3.76 -19.58
C ALA A 119 -13.17 4.57 -20.67
N GLU A 120 -13.02 4.16 -21.94
CA GLU A 120 -13.70 4.77 -23.08
C GLU A 120 -15.22 4.58 -23.01
N ARG A 121 -15.68 3.33 -22.79
CA ARG A 121 -17.13 2.98 -22.74
C ARG A 121 -17.88 3.72 -21.64
N VAL A 122 -17.29 3.87 -20.46
CA VAL A 122 -17.95 4.59 -19.36
C VAL A 122 -17.77 6.10 -19.42
N GLY A 123 -16.98 6.60 -20.38
CA GLY A 123 -16.66 8.02 -20.52
C GLY A 123 -15.92 8.56 -19.28
N ALA A 124 -14.92 7.83 -18.80
CA ALA A 124 -14.10 8.24 -17.67
C ALA A 124 -13.21 9.43 -18.05
N HIS A 125 -13.04 10.38 -17.15
CA HIS A 125 -12.08 11.49 -17.30
C HIS A 125 -10.68 11.06 -16.90
N ALA A 126 -10.59 10.13 -15.95
CA ALA A 126 -9.34 9.58 -15.48
C ALA A 126 -9.47 8.12 -15.04
N VAL A 127 -8.33 7.40 -15.02
CA VAL A 127 -8.19 6.03 -14.52
C VAL A 127 -7.22 6.02 -13.34
N TRP A 128 -7.63 5.34 -12.27
CA TRP A 128 -6.78 5.08 -11.11
C TRP A 128 -6.56 3.57 -10.94
N SER A 129 -5.29 3.16 -10.84
CA SER A 129 -4.90 1.74 -10.72
C SER A 129 -4.38 1.36 -9.33
N GLY A 130 -4.05 2.32 -8.48
CA GLY A 130 -3.56 2.09 -7.13
C GLY A 130 -2.22 1.36 -7.05
N TRP A 131 -2.24 0.15 -6.53
CA TRP A 131 -1.07 -0.73 -6.40
C TRP A 131 -1.37 -2.15 -6.88
N GLY A 132 -0.32 -2.88 -7.30
CA GLY A 132 -0.46 -4.19 -7.92
C GLY A 132 -1.10 -4.13 -9.32
N HIS A 133 -1.50 -5.25 -9.88
CA HIS A 133 -2.18 -5.37 -11.17
C HIS A 133 -1.49 -4.59 -12.30
N ALA A 134 -2.17 -3.59 -12.90
CA ALA A 134 -1.64 -2.78 -13.99
C ALA A 134 -0.92 -1.50 -13.54
N SER A 135 -0.74 -1.27 -12.22
CA SER A 135 -0.27 0.01 -11.68
C SER A 135 1.14 0.42 -12.10
N GLU A 136 1.99 -0.53 -12.48
CA GLU A 136 3.37 -0.29 -12.93
C GLU A 136 3.55 -0.54 -14.44
N ASN A 137 2.45 -0.81 -15.16
CA ASN A 137 2.54 -1.08 -16.59
C ASN A 137 2.53 0.22 -17.40
N PRO A 138 3.66 0.59 -18.06
CA PRO A 138 3.77 1.86 -18.78
C PRO A 138 2.82 1.98 -19.98
N ARG A 139 2.33 0.85 -20.52
CA ARG A 139 1.37 0.85 -21.63
C ARG A 139 0.02 1.46 -21.22
N LEU A 140 -0.37 1.34 -19.95
CA LEU A 140 -1.65 1.87 -19.48
C LEU A 140 -1.75 3.39 -19.65
N PRO A 141 -0.88 4.24 -19.07
CA PRO A 141 -0.93 5.68 -19.30
C PRO A 141 -0.72 6.06 -20.78
N GLU A 142 0.10 5.30 -21.53
CA GLU A 142 0.36 5.58 -22.95
C GLU A 142 -0.88 5.33 -23.82
N MET A 143 -1.61 4.26 -23.61
CA MET A 143 -2.83 3.94 -24.36
C MET A 143 -3.99 4.88 -23.99
N LEU A 144 -4.16 5.19 -22.69
CA LEU A 144 -5.17 6.16 -22.24
C LEU A 144 -4.96 7.55 -22.87
N ALA A 145 -3.71 7.96 -23.04
CA ALA A 145 -3.35 9.24 -23.66
C ALA A 145 -3.71 9.33 -25.15
N GLN A 146 -3.92 8.19 -25.83
CA GLN A 146 -4.28 8.12 -27.26
C GLN A 146 -5.80 8.20 -27.49
N LEU A 147 -6.62 8.02 -26.46
CA LEU A 147 -8.07 8.10 -26.56
C LEU A 147 -8.56 9.51 -26.95
N GLN A 148 -9.73 9.57 -27.58
CA GLN A 148 -10.40 10.84 -27.94
C GLN A 148 -11.84 10.82 -27.44
N PRO A 149 -12.20 11.61 -26.39
CA PRO A 149 -11.31 12.53 -25.66
C PRO A 149 -10.23 11.79 -24.86
N ARG A 150 -9.11 12.47 -24.62
CA ARG A 150 -8.00 11.92 -23.84
C ARG A 150 -8.46 11.58 -22.42
N VAL A 151 -8.11 10.39 -21.93
CA VAL A 151 -8.32 9.95 -20.55
C VAL A 151 -7.00 10.08 -19.78
N LEU A 152 -7.06 10.68 -18.59
CA LEU A 152 -5.88 10.89 -17.77
C LEU A 152 -5.57 9.65 -16.94
N PHE A 153 -4.29 9.39 -16.69
CA PHE A 153 -3.86 8.38 -15.72
C PHE A 153 -3.51 9.07 -14.40
N ILE A 154 -4.15 8.66 -13.30
CA ILE A 154 -3.81 9.15 -11.95
C ILE A 154 -2.61 8.35 -11.45
N GLY A 155 -1.43 8.77 -11.87
CA GLY A 155 -0.15 8.11 -11.62
C GLY A 155 0.98 8.75 -12.41
N PRO A 156 2.17 8.15 -12.41
CA PRO A 156 3.31 8.64 -13.16
C PRO A 156 3.16 8.41 -14.68
N PRO A 157 3.88 9.16 -15.52
CA PRO A 157 3.89 8.93 -16.95
C PRO A 157 4.61 7.61 -17.30
N GLY A 158 4.24 7.00 -18.42
CA GLY A 158 4.82 5.74 -18.91
C GLY A 158 6.35 5.82 -19.08
N SER A 159 6.89 6.98 -19.45
CA SER A 159 8.35 7.21 -19.56
C SER A 159 9.09 7.01 -18.24
N SER A 160 8.57 7.57 -17.14
CA SER A 160 9.17 7.38 -15.81
C SER A 160 9.02 5.93 -15.33
N MET A 161 7.88 5.28 -15.63
CA MET A 161 7.70 3.85 -15.35
C MET A 161 8.73 2.98 -16.09
N ARG A 162 9.02 3.27 -17.37
CA ARG A 162 10.02 2.53 -18.15
C ARG A 162 11.44 2.71 -17.60
N ALA A 163 11.80 3.94 -17.21
CA ALA A 163 13.11 4.23 -16.68
C ALA A 163 13.38 3.54 -15.33
N LEU A 164 12.34 3.31 -14.53
CA LEU A 164 12.42 2.86 -13.13
C LEU A 164 11.87 1.45 -12.90
N GLY A 165 11.05 0.92 -13.81
CA GLY A 165 10.37 -0.36 -13.64
C GLY A 165 11.28 -1.59 -13.81
N ASP A 166 12.39 -1.46 -14.49
CA ASP A 166 13.42 -2.48 -14.62
C ASP A 166 14.52 -2.28 -13.57
N LYS A 167 14.89 -3.33 -12.83
CA LYS A 167 15.84 -3.24 -11.71
C LYS A 167 17.26 -2.85 -12.13
N ILE A 168 17.71 -3.28 -13.31
CA ILE A 168 19.02 -2.94 -13.86
C ILE A 168 19.01 -1.47 -14.29
N SER A 169 18.04 -1.07 -15.10
CA SER A 169 17.88 0.32 -15.55
C SER A 169 17.72 1.28 -14.38
N SER A 170 16.88 0.96 -13.40
CA SER A 170 16.67 1.81 -12.22
C SER A 170 17.95 1.98 -11.38
N THR A 171 18.78 0.94 -11.28
CA THR A 171 20.05 1.02 -10.53
C THR A 171 21.09 1.88 -11.29
N ILE A 172 21.14 1.78 -12.64
CA ILE A 172 22.01 2.65 -13.47
C ILE A 172 21.55 4.11 -13.33
N VAL A 173 20.25 4.37 -13.44
CA VAL A 173 19.68 5.72 -13.26
C VAL A 173 19.92 6.26 -11.85
N ALA A 174 19.83 5.41 -10.82
CA ALA A 174 20.17 5.79 -9.46
C ALA A 174 21.65 6.19 -9.31
N GLN A 175 22.57 5.42 -9.89
CA GLN A 175 24.00 5.77 -9.92
C GLN A 175 24.26 7.09 -10.67
N HIS A 176 23.56 7.31 -11.80
CA HIS A 176 23.62 8.58 -12.53
C HIS A 176 23.14 9.78 -11.69
N ALA A 177 22.14 9.57 -10.83
CA ALA A 177 21.63 10.58 -9.89
C ALA A 177 22.48 10.76 -8.62
N ASP A 178 23.65 10.15 -8.55
CA ASP A 178 24.50 10.12 -7.34
C ASP A 178 23.74 9.58 -6.11
N VAL A 179 23.00 8.49 -6.32
CA VAL A 179 22.27 7.77 -5.27
C VAL A 179 23.09 6.55 -4.86
N PRO A 180 23.38 6.36 -3.56
CA PRO A 180 24.16 5.23 -3.07
C PRO A 180 23.52 3.89 -3.45
N CYS A 181 24.31 3.00 -4.09
CA CYS A 181 23.91 1.65 -4.47
C CYS A 181 24.84 0.61 -3.86
N LEU A 182 24.33 -0.59 -3.56
CA LEU A 182 25.19 -1.72 -3.21
C LEU A 182 26.12 -2.07 -4.38
N PRO A 183 27.33 -2.59 -4.12
CA PRO A 183 28.18 -3.17 -5.16
C PRO A 183 27.40 -4.24 -5.96
N TRP A 184 27.42 -4.15 -7.28
CA TRP A 184 26.69 -5.02 -8.18
C TRP A 184 27.39 -5.20 -9.53
N SER A 185 26.85 -6.02 -10.44
CA SER A 185 27.47 -6.28 -11.75
C SER A 185 27.66 -5.02 -12.60
N GLY A 186 26.79 -4.02 -12.47
CA GLY A 186 26.86 -2.72 -13.14
C GLY A 186 27.46 -1.58 -12.28
N THR A 187 28.22 -1.89 -11.23
CA THR A 187 28.84 -0.84 -10.39
C THR A 187 29.68 0.13 -11.22
N GLY A 188 29.40 1.44 -11.09
CA GLY A 188 30.10 2.51 -11.81
C GLY A 188 29.57 2.79 -13.21
N ILE A 189 28.56 2.07 -13.68
CA ILE A 189 27.87 2.37 -14.93
C ILE A 189 26.85 3.48 -14.66
N THR A 190 27.06 4.65 -15.27
CA THR A 190 26.22 5.85 -15.07
C THR A 190 25.75 6.46 -16.38
N GLU A 191 26.10 5.87 -17.52
CA GLU A 191 25.74 6.40 -18.83
C GLU A 191 24.25 6.28 -19.08
N THR A 192 23.63 7.40 -19.42
CA THR A 192 22.23 7.51 -19.81
C THR A 192 22.11 8.34 -21.07
N ALA A 193 21.01 8.23 -21.76
CA ALA A 193 20.69 9.03 -22.94
C ALA A 193 19.29 9.65 -22.80
N LYS A 194 18.99 10.59 -23.68
CA LYS A 194 17.61 11.07 -23.85
C LYS A 194 17.03 10.42 -25.11
N SER A 195 15.80 9.92 -24.99
CA SER A 195 15.04 9.48 -26.15
C SER A 195 14.70 10.64 -27.08
N ASP A 196 14.21 10.37 -28.29
CA ASP A 196 13.75 11.40 -29.24
C ASP A 196 12.64 12.28 -28.64
N ALA A 197 11.87 11.76 -27.70
CA ALA A 197 10.86 12.50 -26.93
C ALA A 197 11.42 13.26 -25.72
N GLY A 198 12.75 13.24 -25.50
CA GLY A 198 13.44 13.95 -24.42
C GLY A 198 13.43 13.26 -23.06
N TYR A 199 12.92 12.04 -22.94
CA TYR A 199 12.89 11.26 -21.69
C TYR A 199 14.22 10.56 -21.44
N LEU A 200 14.57 10.41 -20.15
CA LEU A 200 15.76 9.66 -19.74
C LEU A 200 15.60 8.17 -20.08
N THR A 201 16.62 7.59 -20.70
CA THR A 201 16.69 6.17 -21.06
C THR A 201 18.08 5.63 -20.78
N VAL A 202 18.18 4.31 -20.59
CA VAL A 202 19.46 3.59 -20.56
C VAL A 202 19.64 2.95 -21.93
N PRO A 203 20.74 3.27 -22.68
CA PRO A 203 21.03 2.62 -23.96
C PRO A 203 21.20 1.09 -23.79
N ASP A 204 20.82 0.33 -24.82
CA ASP A 204 20.85 -1.14 -24.74
C ASP A 204 22.27 -1.68 -24.51
N ASP A 205 23.29 -1.11 -25.10
CA ASP A 205 24.68 -1.52 -24.91
C ASP A 205 25.14 -1.27 -23.46
N VAL A 206 24.72 -0.16 -22.86
CA VAL A 206 24.96 0.17 -21.44
C VAL A 206 24.24 -0.81 -20.52
N TYR A 207 22.98 -1.11 -20.84
CA TYR A 207 22.16 -2.08 -20.12
C TYR A 207 22.81 -3.48 -20.13
N GLN A 208 23.23 -3.95 -21.31
CA GLN A 208 23.85 -5.27 -21.47
C GLN A 208 25.18 -5.39 -20.71
N ARG A 209 25.94 -4.32 -20.57
CA ARG A 209 27.19 -4.27 -19.76
C ARG A 209 26.92 -4.51 -18.27
N ALA A 210 25.73 -4.19 -17.78
CA ALA A 210 25.34 -4.39 -16.39
C ALA A 210 24.74 -5.80 -16.13
N CYS A 211 24.32 -6.50 -17.19
CA CYS A 211 23.80 -7.84 -17.15
C CYS A 211 24.90 -8.89 -16.92
N VAL A 212 24.48 -10.08 -16.48
CA VAL A 212 25.33 -11.27 -16.39
C VAL A 212 24.73 -12.32 -17.35
N HIS A 213 25.53 -12.73 -18.36
CA HIS A 213 25.02 -13.57 -19.45
C HIS A 213 25.30 -15.06 -19.24
N SER A 214 26.13 -15.44 -18.25
CA SER A 214 26.44 -16.82 -17.93
C SER A 214 26.77 -17.03 -16.46
N ALA A 215 26.61 -18.27 -15.98
CA ALA A 215 27.01 -18.64 -14.61
C ALA A 215 28.50 -18.40 -14.36
N THR A 216 29.36 -18.58 -15.38
CA THR A 216 30.81 -18.35 -15.27
C THR A 216 31.14 -16.88 -15.10
N GLU A 217 30.55 -16.00 -15.90
CA GLU A 217 30.69 -14.56 -15.78
C GLU A 217 30.13 -14.08 -14.43
N GLY A 218 28.95 -14.55 -14.04
CA GLY A 218 28.34 -14.21 -12.76
C GLY A 218 29.19 -14.59 -11.56
N LEU A 219 29.86 -15.73 -11.60
CA LEU A 219 30.79 -16.16 -10.56
C LEU A 219 31.98 -15.21 -10.44
N GLN A 220 32.58 -14.79 -11.56
CA GLN A 220 33.68 -13.80 -11.55
C GLN A 220 33.24 -12.45 -10.98
N VAL A 221 32.02 -12.02 -11.33
CA VAL A 221 31.41 -10.81 -10.75
C VAL A 221 31.20 -10.99 -9.25
N ALA A 222 30.66 -12.13 -8.80
CA ALA A 222 30.42 -12.41 -7.39
C ALA A 222 31.71 -12.46 -6.56
N GLU A 223 32.80 -13.02 -7.11
CA GLU A 223 34.13 -13.01 -6.50
C GLU A 223 34.68 -11.60 -6.35
N ARG A 224 34.52 -10.76 -7.36
CA ARG A 224 34.93 -9.33 -7.33
C ARG A 224 34.14 -8.54 -6.28
N ILE A 225 32.83 -8.74 -6.18
CA ILE A 225 31.93 -8.09 -5.20
C ILE A 225 32.21 -8.63 -3.79
N GLY A 226 32.59 -9.91 -3.69
CA GLY A 226 32.76 -10.66 -2.45
C GLY A 226 31.45 -11.25 -1.92
N PHE A 227 31.48 -12.55 -1.58
CA PHE A 227 30.35 -13.27 -1.00
C PHE A 227 29.97 -12.73 0.42
N PRO A 228 28.71 -12.89 0.85
CA PRO A 228 27.56 -13.43 0.10
C PRO A 228 27.01 -12.42 -0.90
N VAL A 229 26.36 -12.93 -1.97
CA VAL A 229 25.72 -12.13 -3.01
C VAL A 229 24.27 -12.56 -3.25
N MET A 230 23.50 -11.70 -3.89
CA MET A 230 22.19 -11.97 -4.44
C MET A 230 22.27 -12.11 -5.95
N ILE A 231 21.71 -13.18 -6.50
CA ILE A 231 21.49 -13.36 -7.93
C ILE A 231 20.03 -12.98 -8.19
N LYS A 232 19.78 -12.05 -9.11
CA LYS A 232 18.45 -11.49 -9.33
C LYS A 232 18.10 -11.47 -10.82
N ALA A 233 16.86 -11.87 -11.14
CA ALA A 233 16.25 -11.61 -12.43
C ALA A 233 15.64 -10.19 -12.41
N SER A 234 15.89 -9.38 -13.44
CA SER A 234 15.46 -7.98 -13.50
C SER A 234 13.94 -7.83 -13.50
N GLU A 235 13.24 -8.73 -14.21
CA GLU A 235 11.78 -8.74 -14.30
C GLU A 235 11.10 -9.57 -13.20
N GLY A 236 11.88 -10.13 -12.27
CA GLY A 236 11.36 -10.90 -11.14
C GLY A 236 10.62 -10.02 -10.13
N GLY A 237 9.44 -10.44 -9.69
CA GLY A 237 8.63 -9.78 -8.67
C GLY A 237 8.23 -10.74 -7.54
N GLY A 238 7.96 -10.19 -6.33
CA GLY A 238 7.49 -11.01 -5.19
C GLY A 238 8.45 -12.12 -4.74
N GLY A 239 9.77 -11.92 -4.92
CA GLY A 239 10.80 -12.89 -4.55
C GLY A 239 11.12 -13.95 -5.63
N LYS A 240 10.41 -13.99 -6.75
CA LYS A 240 10.72 -14.88 -7.89
C LYS A 240 11.98 -14.42 -8.60
N GLY A 241 12.83 -15.36 -9.00
CA GLY A 241 14.09 -15.08 -9.66
C GLY A 241 15.15 -14.47 -8.76
N ILE A 242 15.01 -14.55 -7.43
CA ILE A 242 15.97 -14.04 -6.44
C ILE A 242 16.56 -15.19 -5.65
N ARG A 243 17.90 -15.31 -5.64
CA ARG A 243 18.64 -16.34 -4.90
C ARG A 243 19.78 -15.74 -4.11
N MET A 244 19.85 -16.08 -2.84
CA MET A 244 21.01 -15.78 -2.00
C MET A 244 22.09 -16.85 -2.25
N CYS A 245 23.30 -16.40 -2.53
CA CYS A 245 24.46 -17.25 -2.72
C CYS A 245 25.53 -16.92 -1.68
N ALA A 246 25.82 -17.88 -0.80
CA ALA A 246 26.75 -17.72 0.30
C ALA A 246 28.22 -17.94 -0.10
N SER A 247 28.48 -18.79 -1.11
CA SER A 247 29.82 -19.19 -1.53
C SER A 247 29.88 -19.54 -3.03
N ALA A 248 31.09 -19.60 -3.59
CA ALA A 248 31.34 -19.88 -4.99
C ALA A 248 30.80 -21.26 -5.44
N ASP A 249 30.89 -22.28 -4.59
CA ASP A 249 30.52 -23.66 -4.90
C ASP A 249 29.03 -23.80 -5.29
N MET A 250 28.15 -22.97 -4.69
CA MET A 250 26.71 -23.02 -4.92
C MET A 250 26.27 -22.11 -6.08
N PHE A 251 27.14 -21.23 -6.57
CA PHE A 251 26.75 -20.16 -7.47
C PHE A 251 26.07 -20.65 -8.74
N ARG A 252 26.65 -21.64 -9.42
CA ARG A 252 26.12 -22.16 -10.69
C ARG A 252 24.69 -22.70 -10.53
N GLN A 253 24.48 -23.54 -9.52
CA GLN A 253 23.17 -24.13 -9.24
C GLN A 253 22.11 -23.04 -8.98
N LEU A 254 22.47 -22.03 -8.18
CA LEU A 254 21.55 -20.94 -7.82
C LEU A 254 21.30 -19.97 -8.99
N TYR A 255 22.29 -19.76 -9.86
CA TYR A 255 22.15 -19.03 -11.10
C TYR A 255 21.14 -19.71 -12.04
N ASP A 256 21.33 -21.00 -12.29
CA ASP A 256 20.44 -21.80 -13.15
C ASP A 256 19.01 -21.82 -12.59
N ALA A 257 18.85 -21.89 -11.27
CA ALA A 257 17.56 -21.82 -10.60
C ALA A 257 16.88 -20.44 -10.78
N ALA A 258 17.65 -19.34 -10.69
CA ALA A 258 17.11 -17.99 -10.89
C ALA A 258 16.65 -17.77 -12.34
N VAL A 259 17.44 -18.22 -13.32
CA VAL A 259 17.10 -18.19 -14.75
C VAL A 259 15.85 -19.03 -15.04
N GLY A 260 15.74 -20.23 -14.42
CA GLY A 260 14.62 -21.14 -14.64
C GLY A 260 13.29 -20.64 -14.11
N GLU A 261 13.30 -19.80 -13.05
CA GLU A 261 12.06 -19.22 -12.49
C GLU A 261 11.46 -18.07 -13.32
N VAL A 262 12.31 -17.30 -14.01
CA VAL A 262 11.90 -16.17 -14.85
C VAL A 262 12.61 -16.30 -16.20
N PRO A 263 12.16 -17.21 -17.06
CA PRO A 263 12.81 -17.47 -18.35
C PRO A 263 12.85 -16.21 -19.22
N GLY A 264 14.03 -15.92 -19.78
CA GLY A 264 14.23 -14.76 -20.66
C GLY A 264 14.52 -13.43 -19.94
N SER A 265 14.35 -13.36 -18.62
CA SER A 265 14.70 -12.16 -17.86
C SER A 265 16.21 -11.98 -17.74
N PRO A 266 16.74 -10.77 -17.95
CA PRO A 266 18.15 -10.45 -17.70
C PRO A 266 18.53 -10.69 -16.23
N ILE A 267 19.72 -11.25 -16.01
CA ILE A 267 20.25 -11.54 -14.67
C ILE A 267 21.32 -10.52 -14.29
N PHE A 268 21.33 -10.15 -13.03
CA PHE A 268 22.40 -9.36 -12.41
C PHE A 268 22.77 -9.88 -11.02
N VAL A 269 23.96 -9.56 -10.57
CA VAL A 269 24.51 -9.98 -9.27
C VAL A 269 24.76 -8.76 -8.41
N MET A 270 24.34 -8.79 -7.16
CA MET A 270 24.46 -7.69 -6.22
C MET A 270 24.94 -8.19 -4.86
N LYS A 271 25.68 -7.38 -4.12
CA LYS A 271 26.09 -7.65 -2.74
C LYS A 271 24.87 -7.90 -1.85
N LEU A 272 24.91 -8.90 -0.99
CA LEU A 272 23.90 -9.10 0.05
C LEU A 272 24.13 -8.07 1.18
N ALA A 273 23.13 -7.26 1.48
CA ALA A 273 23.09 -6.46 2.70
C ALA A 273 22.75 -7.35 3.90
N LYS A 274 23.68 -7.48 4.85
CA LYS A 274 23.45 -8.23 6.10
C LYS A 274 22.84 -7.33 7.16
N ALA A 275 21.96 -7.90 8.00
CA ALA A 275 21.35 -7.19 9.14
C ALA A 275 20.74 -5.82 8.77
N ALA A 276 20.22 -5.68 7.54
CA ALA A 276 19.70 -4.44 7.03
C ALA A 276 18.27 -4.16 7.53
N ARG A 277 17.93 -2.86 7.61
CA ARG A 277 16.56 -2.36 7.70
C ARG A 277 16.05 -2.06 6.31
N HIS A 278 14.76 -2.22 6.11
CA HIS A 278 14.06 -1.78 4.91
C HIS A 278 13.40 -0.43 5.21
N LEU A 279 14.04 0.62 4.77
CA LEU A 279 13.52 1.99 4.91
C LEU A 279 13.01 2.49 3.57
N GLU A 280 12.08 3.43 3.59
CA GLU A 280 11.54 3.98 2.36
C GLU A 280 11.17 5.45 2.52
N VAL A 281 11.15 6.19 1.40
CA VAL A 281 10.80 7.62 1.34
C VAL A 281 9.61 7.80 0.43
N GLN A 282 8.51 8.34 0.96
CA GLN A 282 7.35 8.71 0.17
C GLN A 282 7.61 9.99 -0.62
N LEU A 283 7.34 9.96 -1.92
CA LEU A 283 7.44 11.11 -2.82
C LEU A 283 6.09 11.58 -3.30
N LEU A 284 5.99 12.89 -3.55
CA LEU A 284 4.96 13.51 -4.38
C LEU A 284 5.64 14.45 -5.38
N ALA A 285 5.19 14.40 -6.63
CA ALA A 285 5.74 15.20 -7.71
C ALA A 285 4.62 15.77 -8.58
N ASP A 286 4.71 17.04 -8.98
CA ASP A 286 3.76 17.67 -9.87
C ASP A 286 4.22 17.65 -11.34
N GLN A 287 3.36 18.15 -12.21
CA GLN A 287 3.64 18.23 -13.66
C GLN A 287 4.61 19.37 -14.02
N TYR A 288 5.04 20.17 -13.03
CA TYR A 288 5.88 21.36 -13.20
C TYR A 288 7.32 21.15 -12.72
N GLY A 289 7.66 19.90 -12.38
CA GLY A 289 8.99 19.50 -11.96
C GLY A 289 9.28 19.73 -10.47
N GLN A 290 8.28 20.10 -9.67
CA GLN A 290 8.43 20.14 -8.21
C GLN A 290 8.28 18.73 -7.64
N VAL A 291 9.19 18.36 -6.75
CA VAL A 291 9.20 17.06 -6.07
C VAL A 291 9.45 17.30 -4.59
N ILE A 292 8.65 16.66 -3.75
CA ILE A 292 8.78 16.70 -2.29
C ILE A 292 8.83 15.28 -1.71
N SER A 293 9.49 15.12 -0.56
CA SER A 293 9.40 13.95 0.29
C SER A 293 8.39 14.17 1.42
N LEU A 294 7.64 13.13 1.76
CA LEU A 294 6.69 13.11 2.87
C LEU A 294 7.16 12.16 3.97
N PHE A 295 8.33 12.43 4.53
CA PHE A 295 8.96 11.59 5.53
C PHE A 295 9.31 10.19 5.00
N GLY A 296 9.81 9.35 5.90
CA GLY A 296 10.14 7.97 5.61
C GLY A 296 9.36 7.00 6.49
N ARG A 297 9.28 5.75 6.02
CA ARG A 297 8.71 4.62 6.74
C ARG A 297 9.78 3.56 6.97
N ASP A 298 9.64 2.81 8.05
CA ASP A 298 10.39 1.58 8.31
C ASP A 298 9.46 0.38 8.09
N CYS A 299 9.80 -0.44 7.10
CA CYS A 299 9.03 -1.61 6.70
C CYS A 299 9.85 -2.91 6.89
N SER A 300 10.71 -2.94 7.90
CA SER A 300 11.64 -4.07 8.13
C SER A 300 10.96 -5.33 8.61
N VAL A 301 9.76 -5.24 9.23
CA VAL A 301 8.99 -6.42 9.62
C VAL A 301 8.28 -6.97 8.40
N GLN A 302 8.90 -7.96 7.77
CA GLN A 302 8.42 -8.56 6.55
C GLN A 302 8.64 -10.08 6.55
N ARG A 303 7.80 -10.79 5.83
CA ARG A 303 7.90 -12.22 5.60
C ARG A 303 8.04 -12.49 4.11
N ARG A 304 9.11 -13.19 3.72
CA ARG A 304 9.38 -13.46 2.30
C ARG A 304 9.22 -12.22 1.41
N HIS A 305 9.76 -11.09 1.87
CA HIS A 305 9.68 -9.76 1.23
C HIS A 305 8.28 -9.11 1.21
N GLN A 306 7.30 -9.66 1.92
CA GLN A 306 6.00 -9.02 2.12
C GLN A 306 5.99 -8.27 3.46
N LYS A 307 5.71 -6.98 3.42
CA LYS A 307 5.60 -6.11 4.59
C LYS A 307 4.41 -6.55 5.47
N ILE A 308 4.60 -6.61 6.77
CA ILE A 308 3.58 -7.08 7.75
C ILE A 308 3.27 -5.98 8.77
N ILE A 309 4.30 -5.29 9.27
CA ILE A 309 4.19 -4.14 10.16
C ILE A 309 5.01 -3.01 9.55
N GLU A 310 4.43 -1.82 9.48
CA GLU A 310 5.07 -0.60 8.98
C GLU A 310 5.06 0.48 10.07
N GLU A 311 6.11 1.29 10.13
CA GLU A 311 6.24 2.39 11.08
C GLU A 311 6.60 3.69 10.37
N ALA A 312 6.11 4.83 10.87
CA ALA A 312 6.54 6.18 10.48
C ALA A 312 6.51 7.13 11.69
N PRO A 313 7.45 8.10 11.76
CA PRO A 313 8.62 8.26 10.91
C PRO A 313 9.71 7.23 11.22
N ILE A 314 10.73 7.16 10.38
CA ILE A 314 11.94 6.36 10.66
C ILE A 314 12.58 6.84 11.96
N THR A 315 12.87 5.92 12.89
CA THR A 315 13.52 6.25 14.17
C THR A 315 14.91 5.66 14.31
N ILE A 316 15.25 4.64 13.49
CA ILE A 316 16.53 3.92 13.58
C ILE A 316 17.70 4.71 12.97
N ALA A 317 17.43 5.54 11.96
CA ALA A 317 18.42 6.35 11.29
C ALA A 317 18.52 7.77 11.88
N SER A 318 19.71 8.37 11.87
CA SER A 318 19.93 9.73 12.34
C SER A 318 19.12 10.75 11.51
N PRO A 319 18.80 11.94 12.04
CA PRO A 319 18.15 13.00 11.25
C PRO A 319 18.90 13.34 9.97
N GLU A 320 20.24 13.37 10.03
CA GLU A 320 21.11 13.67 8.89
C GLU A 320 21.02 12.58 7.83
N THR A 321 20.99 11.33 8.23
CA THR A 321 20.86 10.18 7.33
C THR A 321 19.50 10.17 6.67
N ARG A 322 18.41 10.44 7.42
CA ARG A 322 17.08 10.59 6.84
C ARG A 322 17.02 11.73 5.82
N GLN A 323 17.63 12.87 6.12
CA GLN A 323 17.70 13.99 5.18
C GLN A 323 18.46 13.60 3.90
N ARG A 324 19.59 12.88 4.01
CA ARG A 324 20.31 12.36 2.84
C ARG A 324 19.45 11.43 1.99
N MET A 325 18.68 10.54 2.63
CA MET A 325 17.73 9.64 1.95
C MET A 325 16.67 10.44 1.17
N GLU A 326 16.03 11.41 1.83
CA GLU A 326 14.98 12.24 1.23
C GLU A 326 15.51 13.06 0.06
N GLN A 327 16.67 13.70 0.22
CA GLN A 327 17.31 14.48 -0.85
C GLN A 327 17.70 13.60 -2.05
N ALA A 328 18.23 12.40 -1.81
CA ALA A 328 18.57 11.45 -2.87
C ALA A 328 17.34 10.97 -3.63
N ALA A 329 16.23 10.68 -2.92
CA ALA A 329 14.97 10.29 -3.52
C ALA A 329 14.39 11.42 -4.39
N VAL A 330 14.42 12.67 -3.92
CA VAL A 330 13.96 13.85 -4.68
C VAL A 330 14.81 14.06 -5.93
N ARG A 331 16.17 13.96 -5.84
CA ARG A 331 17.05 14.06 -7.01
C ARG A 331 16.72 13.02 -8.08
N LEU A 332 16.54 11.76 -7.66
CA LEU A 332 16.19 10.66 -8.56
C LEU A 332 14.86 10.93 -9.28
N ALA A 333 13.84 11.34 -8.55
CA ALA A 333 12.52 11.61 -9.11
C ALA A 333 12.54 12.81 -10.08
N LYS A 334 13.26 13.89 -9.75
CA LYS A 334 13.45 15.04 -10.65
C LYS A 334 14.16 14.64 -11.95
N LEU A 335 15.18 13.79 -11.85
CA LEU A 335 15.97 13.35 -13.01
C LEU A 335 15.12 12.61 -14.05
N VAL A 336 14.19 11.76 -13.61
CA VAL A 336 13.34 10.98 -14.51
C VAL A 336 12.03 11.69 -14.88
N GLY A 337 11.84 12.94 -14.46
CA GLY A 337 10.58 13.67 -14.72
C GLY A 337 9.37 13.00 -14.06
N TYR A 338 9.54 12.53 -12.83
CA TYR A 338 8.49 11.83 -12.10
C TYR A 338 7.28 12.73 -11.82
N VAL A 339 6.08 12.15 -11.85
CA VAL A 339 4.82 12.85 -11.53
C VAL A 339 3.98 11.91 -10.66
N SER A 340 3.16 12.48 -9.77
CA SER A 340 2.26 11.78 -8.86
C SER A 340 2.98 11.20 -7.63
N ALA A 341 2.37 10.21 -6.95
CA ALA A 341 2.94 9.56 -5.79
C ALA A 341 3.89 8.44 -6.19
N GLY A 342 5.01 8.32 -5.49
CA GLY A 342 5.98 7.24 -5.65
C GLY A 342 6.74 6.99 -4.36
N THR A 343 7.47 5.89 -4.29
CA THR A 343 8.25 5.54 -3.09
C THR A 343 9.62 5.02 -3.49
N VAL A 344 10.66 5.58 -2.89
CA VAL A 344 12.04 5.07 -3.02
C VAL A 344 12.34 4.18 -1.83
N GLU A 345 12.71 2.95 -2.10
CA GLU A 345 13.08 1.94 -1.09
C GLU A 345 14.59 1.84 -0.91
N TRP A 346 15.01 1.65 0.34
CA TRP A 346 16.40 1.64 0.77
C TRP A 346 16.69 0.44 1.65
N LEU A 347 17.90 -0.09 1.52
CA LEU A 347 18.52 -0.93 2.52
C LEU A 347 19.44 -0.06 3.40
N TYR A 348 19.22 -0.11 4.70
CA TYR A 348 19.97 0.64 5.68
C TYR A 348 20.67 -0.29 6.67
N ALA A 349 21.96 -0.14 6.83
CA ALA A 349 22.76 -0.88 7.80
C ALA A 349 23.00 0.01 9.05
N PRO A 350 22.30 -0.22 10.18
CA PRO A 350 22.40 0.65 11.34
C PRO A 350 23.82 0.74 11.94
N ASP A 351 24.59 -0.36 11.91
CA ASP A 351 25.91 -0.44 12.51
C ASP A 351 26.96 0.43 11.80
N SER A 352 26.80 0.65 10.50
CA SER A 352 27.74 1.44 9.66
C SER A 352 27.16 2.75 9.17
N ASP A 353 25.88 3.05 9.44
CA ASP A 353 25.11 4.17 8.87
C ASP A 353 25.13 4.19 7.33
N GLU A 354 25.24 3.00 6.70
CA GLU A 354 25.30 2.87 5.24
C GLU A 354 23.89 2.73 4.67
N LEU A 355 23.65 3.48 3.59
CA LEU A 355 22.43 3.47 2.81
C LEU A 355 22.71 2.88 1.44
N ALA A 356 21.78 2.09 0.93
CA ALA A 356 21.81 1.64 -0.45
C ALA A 356 20.40 1.66 -1.07
N PHE A 357 20.32 2.21 -2.27
CA PHE A 357 19.12 2.17 -3.10
C PHE A 357 18.70 0.72 -3.38
N LEU A 358 17.42 0.43 -3.23
CA LEU A 358 16.85 -0.86 -3.57
C LEU A 358 16.04 -0.77 -4.87
N GLU A 359 15.02 0.07 -4.88
CA GLU A 359 14.16 0.33 -6.04
C GLU A 359 13.33 1.60 -5.84
N LEU A 360 12.72 2.09 -6.92
CA LEU A 360 11.66 3.08 -6.87
C LEU A 360 10.36 2.43 -7.37
N ASN A 361 9.34 2.42 -6.54
CA ASN A 361 8.01 1.95 -6.91
C ASN A 361 7.21 3.09 -7.54
N PRO A 362 6.94 3.05 -8.87
CA PRO A 362 6.29 4.14 -9.59
C PRO A 362 4.76 4.09 -9.43
N ARG A 363 4.30 4.01 -8.20
CA ARG A 363 2.89 3.90 -7.81
C ARG A 363 2.67 4.30 -6.37
N LEU A 364 1.40 4.43 -5.99
CA LEU A 364 1.00 4.44 -4.59
C LEU A 364 1.28 3.07 -3.95
N GLN A 365 1.72 3.05 -2.71
CA GLN A 365 1.93 1.81 -1.94
C GLN A 365 0.83 1.58 -0.90
N VAL A 366 0.66 0.31 -0.48
CA VAL A 366 -0.36 -0.11 0.51
C VAL A 366 -0.24 0.68 1.81
N GLU A 367 0.97 0.90 2.27
CA GLU A 367 1.35 1.52 3.55
C GLU A 367 1.34 3.06 3.56
N HIS A 368 0.92 3.72 2.45
CA HIS A 368 0.85 5.19 2.38
C HIS A 368 0.03 5.85 3.51
N PRO A 369 -1.02 5.22 4.09
CA PRO A 369 -1.76 5.86 5.17
C PRO A 369 -0.93 6.08 6.44
N THR A 370 0.15 5.31 6.64
CA THR A 370 1.13 5.54 7.71
C THR A 370 1.77 6.93 7.57
N THR A 371 2.13 7.29 6.32
CA THR A 371 2.64 8.64 5.99
C THR A 371 1.56 9.71 6.09
N GLU A 372 0.32 9.42 5.66
CA GLU A 372 -0.78 10.37 5.78
C GLU A 372 -1.01 10.81 7.23
N MET A 373 -0.94 9.86 8.17
CA MET A 373 -1.14 10.17 9.59
C MET A 373 -0.03 11.07 10.16
N VAL A 374 1.23 10.84 9.84
CA VAL A 374 2.35 11.65 10.34
C VAL A 374 2.50 12.98 9.61
N SER A 375 2.05 13.08 8.35
CA SER A 375 2.14 14.31 7.55
C SER A 375 0.86 15.15 7.62
N GLY A 376 -0.30 14.51 7.71
CA GLY A 376 -1.62 15.13 7.56
C GLY A 376 -1.99 15.43 6.11
N VAL A 377 -1.34 14.76 5.16
CA VAL A 377 -1.58 14.90 3.72
C VAL A 377 -2.40 13.72 3.23
N ASN A 378 -3.54 13.96 2.60
CA ASN A 378 -4.37 12.94 1.95
C ASN A 378 -3.77 12.61 0.57
N ILE A 379 -2.93 11.56 0.51
CA ILE A 379 -2.13 11.25 -0.69
C ILE A 379 -3.00 10.89 -1.91
N PRO A 380 -4.05 10.06 -1.84
CA PRO A 380 -4.92 9.80 -2.99
C PRO A 380 -5.60 11.06 -3.54
N ALA A 381 -6.09 11.93 -2.66
CA ALA A 381 -6.67 13.21 -3.09
C ALA A 381 -5.62 14.14 -3.72
N VAL A 382 -4.39 14.13 -3.22
CA VAL A 382 -3.28 14.89 -3.84
C VAL A 382 -2.93 14.32 -5.21
N GLN A 383 -2.92 12.98 -5.40
CA GLN A 383 -2.72 12.37 -6.72
C GLN A 383 -3.77 12.85 -7.74
N LEU A 384 -5.04 12.89 -7.34
CA LEU A 384 -6.13 13.42 -8.16
C LEU A 384 -5.90 14.89 -8.52
N GLN A 385 -5.54 15.74 -7.55
CA GLN A 385 -5.28 17.16 -7.76
C GLN A 385 -4.06 17.40 -8.68
N ILE A 386 -2.99 16.62 -8.53
CA ILE A 386 -1.84 16.65 -9.45
C ILE A 386 -2.29 16.29 -10.87
N SER A 387 -3.15 15.28 -11.03
CA SER A 387 -3.68 14.87 -12.34
C SER A 387 -4.61 15.94 -12.95
N MET A 388 -5.25 16.76 -12.13
CA MET A 388 -5.97 17.97 -12.56
C MET A 388 -5.02 19.10 -13.01
N GLY A 389 -3.70 18.93 -12.88
CA GLY A 389 -2.69 19.93 -13.21
C GLY A 389 -2.49 20.98 -12.14
N ILE A 390 -2.91 20.73 -10.90
CA ILE A 390 -2.72 21.67 -9.78
C ILE A 390 -1.28 21.56 -9.27
N PRO A 391 -0.50 22.67 -9.22
CA PRO A 391 0.87 22.64 -8.69
C PRO A 391 0.90 22.31 -7.20
N LEU A 392 1.94 21.60 -6.73
CA LEU A 392 2.08 21.19 -5.33
C LEU A 392 1.92 22.35 -4.34
N HIS A 393 2.49 23.52 -4.63
CA HIS A 393 2.41 24.69 -3.75
C HIS A 393 0.99 25.32 -3.67
N ARG A 394 0.04 24.82 -4.47
CA ARG A 394 -1.38 25.25 -4.45
C ARG A 394 -2.30 24.25 -3.76
N ILE A 395 -1.80 23.07 -3.42
CA ILE A 395 -2.55 22.01 -2.75
C ILE A 395 -2.61 22.32 -1.24
N ALA A 396 -3.82 22.42 -0.70
CA ALA A 396 -4.08 22.87 0.66
C ALA A 396 -3.34 22.05 1.74
N ASP A 397 -3.31 20.73 1.62
CA ASP A 397 -2.62 19.86 2.57
C ASP A 397 -1.10 20.02 2.51
N ILE A 398 -0.54 20.20 1.32
CA ILE A 398 0.89 20.49 1.13
C ILE A 398 1.24 21.84 1.75
N ARG A 399 0.43 22.88 1.51
CA ARG A 399 0.64 24.18 2.14
C ARG A 399 0.62 24.10 3.66
N ALA A 400 -0.37 23.40 4.22
CA ALA A 400 -0.48 23.20 5.67
C ALA A 400 0.73 22.44 6.25
N LEU A 401 1.27 21.46 5.54
CA LEU A 401 2.48 20.71 5.93
C LEU A 401 3.70 21.64 6.07
N TYR A 402 3.82 22.63 5.18
CA TYR A 402 4.92 23.61 5.18
C TYR A 402 4.61 24.87 6.03
N GLY A 403 3.51 24.86 6.80
CA GLY A 403 3.12 25.98 7.67
C GLY A 403 2.59 27.20 6.94
N GLU A 404 2.17 27.03 5.70
CA GLU A 404 1.58 28.08 4.87
C GLU A 404 0.04 28.10 4.98
N VAL A 405 -0.58 29.22 4.63
CA VAL A 405 -2.03 29.34 4.62
C VAL A 405 -2.64 28.39 3.57
N ARG A 406 -3.63 27.58 3.96
CA ARG A 406 -4.18 26.48 3.14
C ARG A 406 -4.68 26.92 1.75
N ASP A 407 -5.36 28.05 1.68
CA ASP A 407 -5.93 28.66 0.45
C ASP A 407 -5.01 29.71 -0.19
N GLY A 408 -3.79 29.84 0.30
CA GLY A 408 -2.80 30.79 -0.19
C GLY A 408 -2.31 30.46 -1.61
N THR A 409 -1.75 31.48 -2.28
CA THR A 409 -1.27 31.38 -3.67
C THR A 409 0.24 31.58 -3.82
N SER A 410 0.93 31.95 -2.73
CA SER A 410 2.38 32.15 -2.73
C SER A 410 3.13 30.87 -3.13
N ALA A 411 4.19 31.04 -3.91
CA ALA A 411 5.10 29.93 -4.21
C ALA A 411 5.80 29.43 -2.93
N ILE A 412 6.09 28.15 -2.88
CA ILE A 412 6.89 27.52 -1.84
C ILE A 412 8.17 27.02 -2.50
N ASP A 413 9.31 27.46 -2.01
CA ASP A 413 10.61 26.93 -2.41
C ASP A 413 10.86 25.64 -1.61
N PHE A 414 10.46 24.50 -2.17
CA PHE A 414 10.60 23.20 -1.54
C PHE A 414 12.06 22.80 -1.37
N ASP A 415 12.95 23.17 -2.30
CA ASP A 415 14.36 22.84 -2.22
C ASP A 415 15.03 23.56 -1.05
N ALA A 416 14.74 24.85 -0.88
CA ALA A 416 15.23 25.61 0.27
C ALA A 416 14.67 25.10 1.60
N ARG A 417 13.39 24.66 1.62
CA ARG A 417 12.76 24.06 2.82
C ARG A 417 13.41 22.74 3.23
N HIS A 418 13.83 21.92 2.28
CA HIS A 418 14.52 20.65 2.53
C HIS A 418 16.06 20.75 2.60
N ALA A 419 16.62 21.93 2.43
CA ALA A 419 18.07 22.15 2.51
C ALA A 419 18.61 22.01 3.95
N SER A 420 17.78 22.25 4.97
CA SER A 420 18.17 22.23 6.38
C SER A 420 17.12 21.52 7.25
N LEU A 421 17.59 20.76 8.23
CA LEU A 421 16.72 20.14 9.25
C LEU A 421 15.88 21.16 10.03
N ALA A 422 16.32 22.42 10.11
CA ALA A 422 15.58 23.47 10.80
C ALA A 422 14.33 23.94 10.04
N THR A 423 14.33 23.82 8.72
CA THR A 423 13.27 24.28 7.81
C THR A 423 12.41 23.14 7.25
N THR A 424 12.87 21.90 7.37
CA THR A 424 12.12 20.70 6.96
C THR A 424 10.89 20.51 7.84
N PRO A 425 9.73 20.19 7.28
CA PRO A 425 8.54 19.84 8.07
C PRO A 425 8.81 18.72 9.08
N ARG A 426 8.09 18.71 10.18
CA ARG A 426 8.20 17.69 11.22
C ARG A 426 6.98 16.78 11.24
N PRO A 427 7.16 15.47 11.49
CA PRO A 427 6.05 14.55 11.63
C PRO A 427 5.23 14.89 12.91
N ARG A 428 3.92 14.61 12.86
CA ARG A 428 2.95 14.91 13.93
C ARG A 428 2.99 13.95 15.12
N GLY A 429 3.78 12.91 15.05
CA GLY A 429 3.88 11.86 16.05
C GLY A 429 4.52 10.63 15.45
N HIS A 430 4.23 9.46 16.02
CA HIS A 430 4.68 8.17 15.52
C HIS A 430 3.47 7.28 15.21
N VAL A 431 3.54 6.50 14.12
CA VAL A 431 2.47 5.59 13.68
C VAL A 431 3.05 4.20 13.50
N VAL A 432 2.32 3.21 14.01
CA VAL A 432 2.51 1.79 13.71
C VAL A 432 1.31 1.32 12.91
N ALA A 433 1.54 0.60 11.83
CA ALA A 433 0.49 0.00 11.00
C ALA A 433 0.66 -1.53 10.96
N CYS A 434 -0.46 -2.24 10.89
CA CYS A 434 -0.50 -3.69 10.79
C CYS A 434 -1.43 -4.14 9.67
N ARG A 435 -0.92 -5.01 8.78
CA ARG A 435 -1.72 -5.65 7.74
C ARG A 435 -2.51 -6.80 8.33
N ILE A 436 -3.82 -6.78 8.13
CA ILE A 436 -4.71 -7.87 8.55
C ILE A 436 -4.92 -8.78 7.37
N THR A 437 -4.41 -10.01 7.48
CA THR A 437 -4.42 -10.99 6.40
C THR A 437 -5.22 -12.24 6.77
N ALA A 438 -5.86 -12.83 5.77
CA ALA A 438 -6.51 -14.13 5.83
C ALA A 438 -5.46 -15.23 5.62
N GLU A 439 -4.54 -15.35 6.56
CA GLU A 439 -3.44 -16.32 6.52
C GLU A 439 -3.35 -17.04 7.87
N ASN A 440 -2.98 -18.30 7.82
CA ASN A 440 -2.85 -19.12 9.02
C ASN A 440 -1.38 -19.26 9.46
N PRO A 441 -0.94 -18.57 10.53
CA PRO A 441 0.42 -18.68 11.06
C PRO A 441 0.82 -20.11 11.42
N ASP A 442 -0.09 -20.92 11.95
CA ASP A 442 0.16 -22.29 12.40
C ASP A 442 0.48 -23.25 11.23
N THR A 443 0.12 -22.89 10.00
CA THR A 443 0.35 -23.71 8.79
C THR A 443 1.30 -23.07 7.78
N GLY A 444 2.21 -22.21 8.25
CA GLY A 444 3.18 -21.50 7.42
C GLY A 444 2.58 -20.38 6.62
N PHE A 445 1.55 -19.70 7.16
CA PHE A 445 0.87 -18.54 6.56
C PHE A 445 0.22 -18.87 5.20
N LYS A 446 -0.41 -20.04 5.09
CA LYS A 446 -1.21 -20.35 3.90
C LYS A 446 -2.41 -19.42 3.82
N PRO A 447 -2.69 -18.81 2.65
CA PRO A 447 -3.89 -18.03 2.45
C PRO A 447 -5.15 -18.86 2.67
N GLY A 448 -6.16 -18.25 3.28
CA GLY A 448 -7.48 -18.82 3.47
C GLY A 448 -8.53 -18.01 2.73
N THR A 449 -9.63 -18.66 2.39
CA THR A 449 -10.82 -18.06 1.78
C THR A 449 -12.06 -18.51 2.56
N GLY A 450 -13.16 -17.80 2.42
CA GLY A 450 -14.39 -18.14 3.11
C GLY A 450 -15.18 -16.91 3.55
N SER A 451 -16.24 -17.14 4.33
CA SER A 451 -17.16 -16.11 4.79
C SER A 451 -16.69 -15.42 6.08
N LEU A 452 -17.09 -14.16 6.22
CA LEU A 452 -16.97 -13.38 7.44
C LEU A 452 -18.35 -13.26 8.08
N SER A 453 -18.53 -13.79 9.30
CA SER A 453 -19.79 -13.65 10.04
C SER A 453 -19.78 -12.44 10.98
N GLU A 454 -18.60 -11.97 11.42
CA GLU A 454 -18.44 -10.79 12.27
C GLU A 454 -17.12 -10.09 11.96
N LEU A 455 -17.20 -8.76 11.86
CA LEU A 455 -16.05 -7.87 11.85
C LEU A 455 -16.43 -6.63 12.66
N THR A 456 -15.80 -6.46 13.81
CA THR A 456 -16.01 -5.31 14.70
C THR A 456 -14.67 -4.66 15.00
N PHE A 457 -14.53 -3.42 14.56
CA PHE A 457 -13.38 -2.57 14.83
C PHE A 457 -13.84 -1.25 15.46
N ARG A 458 -13.19 -0.86 16.55
CA ARG A 458 -13.47 0.40 17.24
C ARG A 458 -12.40 1.43 16.87
N SER A 459 -12.80 2.46 16.13
CA SER A 459 -11.92 3.61 15.88
C SER A 459 -11.87 4.53 17.09
N SER A 460 -10.72 5.18 17.30
CA SER A 460 -10.49 6.24 18.27
C SER A 460 -9.74 7.40 17.59
N PRO A 461 -9.51 8.53 18.26
CA PRO A 461 -8.68 9.60 17.69
C PRO A 461 -7.25 9.16 17.33
N SER A 462 -6.72 8.14 18.02
CA SER A 462 -5.38 7.60 17.79
C SER A 462 -5.35 6.31 16.98
N THR A 463 -6.48 5.64 16.77
CA THR A 463 -6.54 4.36 16.04
C THR A 463 -7.66 4.35 15.02
N TRP A 464 -7.35 3.93 13.80
CA TRP A 464 -8.34 3.72 12.76
C TRP A 464 -7.92 2.56 11.84
N GLY A 465 -8.85 2.11 11.01
CA GLY A 465 -8.58 1.05 10.06
C GLY A 465 -9.63 1.02 8.96
N TYR A 466 -9.33 0.25 7.91
CA TYR A 466 -10.27 0.00 6.83
C TYR A 466 -10.14 -1.44 6.34
N PHE A 467 -11.21 -1.96 5.80
CA PHE A 467 -11.34 -3.36 5.39
C PHE A 467 -12.00 -3.43 4.02
N SER A 468 -11.63 -4.44 3.22
CA SER A 468 -12.25 -4.71 1.92
C SER A 468 -13.57 -5.46 2.02
N VAL A 469 -13.87 -6.00 3.19
CA VAL A 469 -15.07 -6.79 3.48
C VAL A 469 -15.74 -6.28 4.75
N SER A 470 -17.05 -6.41 4.81
CA SER A 470 -17.85 -6.14 6.00
C SER A 470 -18.40 -7.45 6.58
N ALA A 471 -19.07 -7.38 7.73
CA ALA A 471 -19.82 -8.51 8.26
C ALA A 471 -20.80 -9.04 7.21
N SER A 472 -20.92 -10.35 7.06
CA SER A 472 -21.64 -11.06 5.99
C SER A 472 -21.02 -11.00 4.58
N GLY A 473 -19.80 -10.48 4.44
CA GLY A 473 -18.99 -10.62 3.22
C GLY A 473 -18.16 -11.90 3.21
N ALA A 474 -17.33 -12.06 2.19
CA ALA A 474 -16.41 -13.19 2.05
C ALA A 474 -15.11 -12.78 1.35
N LEU A 475 -14.13 -13.66 1.37
CA LEU A 475 -12.91 -13.58 0.56
C LEU A 475 -12.90 -14.74 -0.42
N HIS A 476 -12.67 -14.46 -1.70
CA HIS A 476 -12.53 -15.47 -2.76
C HIS A 476 -11.05 -15.72 -3.11
N GLU A 477 -10.79 -16.77 -3.85
CA GLU A 477 -9.43 -17.25 -4.15
C GLU A 477 -8.56 -16.29 -5.01
N TYR A 478 -9.20 -15.36 -5.74
CA TYR A 478 -8.50 -14.36 -6.55
C TYR A 478 -8.32 -13.01 -5.82
N ALA A 479 -8.88 -12.86 -4.61
CA ALA A 479 -8.68 -11.68 -3.79
C ALA A 479 -7.30 -11.71 -3.12
N ASP A 480 -6.77 -10.51 -2.79
CA ASP A 480 -5.60 -10.41 -1.93
C ASP A 480 -5.91 -11.00 -0.54
N SER A 481 -4.95 -11.73 0.03
CA SER A 481 -5.06 -12.21 1.41
C SER A 481 -5.17 -11.07 2.42
N GLN A 482 -4.63 -9.89 2.10
CA GLN A 482 -4.79 -8.68 2.90
C GLN A 482 -6.16 -8.06 2.69
N PHE A 483 -7.04 -8.21 3.68
CA PHE A 483 -8.38 -7.66 3.66
C PHE A 483 -8.62 -6.50 4.63
N GLY A 484 -7.62 -6.17 5.45
CA GLY A 484 -7.67 -5.06 6.39
C GLY A 484 -6.32 -4.40 6.60
N HIS A 485 -6.35 -3.16 7.05
CA HIS A 485 -5.17 -2.41 7.45
C HIS A 485 -5.53 -1.53 8.65
N VAL A 486 -4.81 -1.68 9.75
CA VAL A 486 -5.06 -0.98 11.02
C VAL A 486 -3.87 -0.10 11.34
N PHE A 487 -4.15 1.09 11.86
CA PHE A 487 -3.16 2.13 12.15
C PHE A 487 -3.37 2.64 13.58
N ALA A 488 -2.26 2.83 14.29
CA ALA A 488 -2.27 3.44 15.60
C ALA A 488 -1.19 4.52 15.70
N MET A 489 -1.55 5.67 16.24
CA MET A 489 -0.68 6.83 16.43
C MET A 489 -0.44 7.06 17.92
N GLY A 490 0.76 7.52 18.25
CA GLY A 490 1.16 7.99 19.57
C GLY A 490 2.10 9.19 19.49
N ALA A 491 2.38 9.81 20.60
CA ALA A 491 3.38 10.88 20.69
C ALA A 491 4.80 10.35 20.38
N ASP A 492 5.04 9.09 20.73
CA ASP A 492 6.28 8.37 20.42
C ASP A 492 6.00 6.93 19.94
N ARG A 493 7.07 6.20 19.61
CA ARG A 493 7.02 4.84 19.10
C ARG A 493 6.38 3.85 20.07
N ASP A 494 6.66 3.95 21.37
CA ASP A 494 6.16 3.02 22.39
C ASP A 494 4.66 3.22 22.63
N GLU A 495 4.20 4.48 22.66
CA GLU A 495 2.78 4.80 22.75
C GLU A 495 2.01 4.31 21.52
N ALA A 496 2.53 4.54 20.29
CA ALA A 496 1.93 4.02 19.05
C ALA A 496 1.85 2.49 19.06
N ARG A 497 2.93 1.80 19.47
CA ARG A 497 2.98 0.35 19.62
C ARG A 497 1.93 -0.16 20.62
N LYS A 498 1.84 0.42 21.80
CA LYS A 498 0.86 0.05 22.84
C LYS A 498 -0.57 0.27 22.35
N SER A 499 -0.83 1.39 21.69
CA SER A 499 -2.12 1.70 21.08
C SER A 499 -2.49 0.67 20.00
N MET A 500 -1.53 0.22 19.18
CA MET A 500 -1.75 -0.84 18.19
C MET A 500 -2.07 -2.19 18.84
N VAL A 501 -1.34 -2.58 19.89
CA VAL A 501 -1.62 -3.81 20.64
C VAL A 501 -3.05 -3.81 21.20
N MET A 502 -3.48 -2.68 21.77
CA MET A 502 -4.86 -2.55 22.27
C MET A 502 -5.89 -2.61 21.15
N ALA A 503 -5.64 -1.92 20.03
CA ALA A 503 -6.54 -1.95 18.86
C ALA A 503 -6.71 -3.37 18.29
N LEU A 504 -5.62 -4.14 18.20
CA LEU A 504 -5.66 -5.53 17.74
C LEU A 504 -6.36 -6.47 18.73
N LYS A 505 -6.20 -6.26 20.04
CA LYS A 505 -6.90 -7.04 21.09
C LYS A 505 -8.41 -6.75 21.12
N GLU A 506 -8.83 -5.56 20.69
CA GLU A 506 -10.26 -5.18 20.59
C GLU A 506 -10.88 -5.55 19.23
N LEU A 507 -10.06 -5.84 18.22
CA LEU A 507 -10.53 -6.23 16.89
C LEU A 507 -11.14 -7.64 16.94
N SER A 508 -12.45 -7.73 16.71
CA SER A 508 -13.17 -9.01 16.68
C SER A 508 -13.49 -9.42 15.24
N ILE A 509 -12.95 -10.54 14.83
CA ILE A 509 -13.22 -11.16 13.52
C ILE A 509 -13.63 -12.61 13.72
N ARG A 510 -14.81 -12.96 13.16
CA ARG A 510 -15.28 -14.35 13.08
C ARG A 510 -15.43 -14.73 11.61
N SER A 511 -14.66 -15.70 11.19
CA SER A 511 -14.57 -16.13 9.79
C SER A 511 -14.30 -17.63 9.67
N ASP A 512 -14.53 -18.17 8.48
CA ASP A 512 -14.17 -19.56 8.12
C ASP A 512 -12.66 -19.73 7.94
N PHE A 513 -11.90 -18.65 7.87
CA PHE A 513 -10.46 -18.63 7.74
C PHE A 513 -9.77 -18.07 8.99
N ARG A 514 -8.49 -18.38 9.15
CA ARG A 514 -7.65 -17.83 10.21
C ARG A 514 -7.10 -16.47 9.80
N THR A 515 -6.80 -15.62 10.79
CA THR A 515 -6.15 -14.32 10.62
C THR A 515 -4.83 -14.26 11.37
N THR A 516 -4.02 -13.25 11.06
CA THR A 516 -2.70 -13.04 11.67
C THR A 516 -2.74 -12.20 12.96
N ILE A 517 -3.91 -11.84 13.48
CA ILE A 517 -4.07 -10.84 14.56
C ILE A 517 -3.30 -11.22 15.83
N GLU A 518 -3.48 -12.44 16.33
CA GLU A 518 -2.80 -12.89 17.57
C GLU A 518 -1.28 -12.95 17.37
N TYR A 519 -0.84 -13.31 16.18
CA TYR A 519 0.58 -13.33 15.83
C TYR A 519 1.16 -11.91 15.78
N LEU A 520 0.43 -10.95 15.24
CA LEU A 520 0.82 -9.53 15.22
C LEU A 520 0.97 -8.97 16.64
N VAL A 521 0.06 -9.31 17.56
CA VAL A 521 0.18 -8.92 18.97
C VAL A 521 1.47 -9.50 19.57
N THR A 522 1.76 -10.78 19.30
CA THR A 522 3.00 -11.42 19.77
C THR A 522 4.24 -10.70 19.22
N LEU A 523 4.26 -10.34 17.94
CA LEU A 523 5.38 -9.62 17.31
C LEU A 523 5.59 -8.23 17.94
N LEU A 524 4.51 -7.47 18.16
CA LEU A 524 4.55 -6.13 18.72
C LEU A 524 5.02 -6.12 20.19
N GLU A 525 4.76 -7.20 20.93
CA GLU A 525 5.19 -7.36 22.32
C GLU A 525 6.56 -8.08 22.43
N TYR A 526 7.14 -8.55 21.30
CA TYR A 526 8.43 -9.22 21.31
C TYR A 526 9.57 -8.23 21.63
N ASP A 527 10.51 -8.67 22.47
CA ASP A 527 11.56 -7.81 23.04
C ASP A 527 12.41 -7.09 21.97
N ALA A 528 12.75 -7.80 20.86
CA ALA A 528 13.49 -7.21 19.74
C ALA A 528 12.70 -6.09 19.04
N PHE A 529 11.37 -6.23 18.90
CA PHE A 529 10.52 -5.16 18.36
C PHE A 529 10.43 -3.98 19.31
N VAL A 530 10.20 -4.24 20.59
CA VAL A 530 10.13 -3.21 21.64
C VAL A 530 11.42 -2.38 21.67
N ARG A 531 12.58 -3.04 21.61
CA ARG A 531 13.90 -2.38 21.61
C ARG A 531 14.33 -1.81 20.25
N ASN A 532 13.50 -1.95 19.20
CA ASN A 532 13.81 -1.52 17.85
C ASN A 532 15.10 -2.16 17.27
N SER A 533 15.40 -3.41 17.63
CA SER A 533 16.59 -4.16 17.18
C SER A 533 16.28 -5.20 16.10
N ILE A 534 15.22 -5.01 15.34
CA ILE A 534 14.78 -5.88 14.27
C ILE A 534 15.58 -5.66 12.98
N THR A 535 15.56 -6.63 12.07
CA THR A 535 16.11 -6.54 10.72
C THR A 535 15.12 -7.16 9.72
N THR A 536 15.39 -7.04 8.42
CA THR A 536 14.56 -7.68 7.38
C THR A 536 14.49 -9.21 7.49
N ALA A 537 15.46 -9.86 8.11
CA ALA A 537 15.50 -11.30 8.34
C ALA A 537 14.87 -11.74 9.68
N TRP A 538 14.51 -10.79 10.53
CA TRP A 538 14.05 -11.08 11.89
C TRP A 538 12.81 -11.98 11.94
N LEU A 539 11.78 -11.63 11.19
CA LEU A 539 10.52 -12.39 11.19
C LEU A 539 10.67 -13.78 10.59
N ASP A 540 11.42 -13.92 9.50
CA ASP A 540 11.71 -15.23 8.90
C ASP A 540 12.52 -16.12 9.87
N GLY A 541 13.41 -15.53 10.70
CA GLY A 541 14.12 -16.21 11.78
C GLY A 541 13.15 -16.72 12.85
N LEU A 542 12.23 -15.89 13.35
CA LEU A 542 11.22 -16.30 14.34
C LEU A 542 10.32 -17.43 13.84
N ILE A 543 9.93 -17.37 12.57
CA ILE A 543 9.12 -18.42 11.94
C ILE A 543 9.92 -19.73 11.86
N ALA A 544 11.21 -19.66 11.51
CA ALA A 544 12.10 -20.85 11.48
C ALA A 544 12.33 -21.46 12.87
N GLU A 545 12.38 -20.63 13.91
CA GLU A 545 12.47 -21.05 15.31
C GLU A 545 11.15 -21.61 15.87
N GLY A 546 10.05 -21.50 15.11
CA GLY A 546 8.74 -22.00 15.51
C GLY A 546 8.06 -21.16 16.58
N VAL A 547 8.31 -19.83 16.60
CA VAL A 547 7.61 -18.93 17.50
C VAL A 547 6.13 -18.87 17.12
N GLU A 548 5.27 -19.31 18.03
CA GLU A 548 3.82 -19.32 17.88
C GLU A 548 3.18 -18.14 18.63
N ALA A 549 1.95 -17.80 18.23
CA ALA A 549 1.12 -16.87 18.99
C ALA A 549 0.82 -17.43 20.40
N VAL A 550 0.79 -16.54 21.39
CA VAL A 550 0.44 -16.90 22.75
C VAL A 550 -1.00 -17.41 22.80
N ARG A 551 -1.17 -18.68 23.13
CA ARG A 551 -2.50 -19.29 23.26
C ARG A 551 -3.05 -19.07 24.67
N PRO A 552 -4.34 -18.74 24.84
CA PRO A 552 -4.94 -18.65 26.14
C PRO A 552 -4.94 -20.03 26.84
N PRO A 553 -4.98 -20.09 28.18
CA PRO A 553 -5.07 -21.35 28.92
C PRO A 553 -6.26 -22.19 28.43
N THR A 554 -6.08 -23.51 28.32
CA THR A 554 -7.09 -24.44 27.81
C THR A 554 -8.41 -24.34 28.59
N GLU A 555 -8.35 -24.14 29.90
CA GLU A 555 -9.51 -23.98 30.77
C GLU A 555 -10.33 -22.75 30.38
N LEU A 556 -9.66 -21.64 30.05
CA LEU A 556 -10.32 -20.40 29.61
C LEU A 556 -10.98 -20.59 28.25
N VAL A 557 -10.30 -21.28 27.31
CA VAL A 557 -10.85 -21.60 26.00
C VAL A 557 -12.10 -22.45 26.11
N VAL A 558 -12.07 -23.48 26.94
CA VAL A 558 -13.22 -24.36 27.20
C VAL A 558 -14.37 -23.58 27.81
N LEU A 559 -14.11 -22.76 28.82
CA LEU A 559 -15.12 -21.96 29.52
C LEU A 559 -15.79 -20.95 28.57
N CYS A 560 -14.99 -20.18 27.84
CA CYS A 560 -15.49 -19.19 26.88
C CYS A 560 -16.25 -19.87 25.72
N GLY A 561 -15.71 -20.95 25.17
CA GLY A 561 -16.34 -21.73 24.12
C GLY A 561 -17.68 -22.34 24.57
N ALA A 562 -17.77 -22.85 25.79
CA ALA A 562 -19.01 -23.35 26.37
C ALA A 562 -20.05 -22.21 26.49
N ALA A 563 -19.64 -21.05 26.97
CA ALA A 563 -20.54 -19.88 27.11
C ALA A 563 -21.07 -19.41 25.74
N VAL A 564 -20.20 -19.30 24.72
CA VAL A 564 -20.59 -18.91 23.35
C VAL A 564 -21.55 -19.93 22.74
N LYS A 565 -21.25 -21.22 22.85
CA LYS A 565 -22.10 -22.28 22.31
C LYS A 565 -23.48 -22.33 23.00
N ALA A 566 -23.47 -22.19 24.33
CA ALA A 566 -24.73 -22.13 25.10
C ALA A 566 -25.57 -20.89 24.71
N HIS A 567 -24.92 -19.73 24.53
CA HIS A 567 -25.59 -18.51 24.07
C HIS A 567 -26.22 -18.68 22.67
N ALA A 568 -25.47 -19.25 21.73
CA ALA A 568 -25.98 -19.53 20.37
C ALA A 568 -27.23 -20.45 20.43
N MET A 569 -27.13 -21.55 21.17
CA MET A 569 -28.26 -22.48 21.34
C MET A 569 -29.47 -21.82 22.02
N ALA A 570 -29.25 -20.97 23.03
CA ALA A 570 -30.33 -20.23 23.71
C ALA A 570 -30.98 -19.21 22.76
N THR A 571 -30.21 -18.56 21.91
CA THR A 571 -30.71 -17.60 20.91
C THR A 571 -31.55 -18.32 19.87
N GLU A 572 -31.09 -19.43 19.31
CA GLU A 572 -31.82 -20.25 18.34
C GLU A 572 -33.16 -20.74 18.93
N THR A 573 -33.15 -21.26 20.16
CA THR A 573 -34.34 -21.70 20.89
C THR A 573 -35.34 -20.55 21.07
N ARG A 574 -34.87 -19.35 21.41
CA ARG A 574 -35.72 -18.16 21.59
C ARG A 574 -36.29 -17.67 20.26
N ASP A 575 -35.52 -17.72 19.17
CA ASP A 575 -36.00 -17.30 17.85
C ASP A 575 -37.00 -18.29 17.27
N GLU A 576 -36.85 -19.59 17.53
CA GLU A 576 -37.87 -20.59 17.22
C GLU A 576 -39.17 -20.34 17.99
N PHE A 577 -39.06 -20.07 19.29
CA PHE A 577 -40.21 -19.72 20.12
C PHE A 577 -40.95 -18.50 19.56
N LYS A 578 -40.23 -17.42 19.19
CA LYS A 578 -40.82 -16.24 18.56
C LYS A 578 -41.47 -16.56 17.22
N ARG A 579 -40.87 -17.40 16.38
CA ARG A 579 -41.43 -17.81 15.09
C ARG A 579 -42.76 -18.51 15.24
N ILE A 580 -42.89 -19.41 16.22
CA ILE A 580 -44.15 -20.12 16.52
C ILE A 580 -45.23 -19.13 16.96
N LEU A 581 -44.87 -18.18 17.86
CA LEU A 581 -45.81 -17.12 18.30
C LEU A 581 -46.28 -16.24 17.14
N HIS A 582 -45.36 -15.80 16.26
CA HIS A 582 -45.72 -14.99 15.09
C HIS A 582 -46.66 -15.69 14.10
N ARG A 583 -46.68 -17.03 14.11
CA ARG A 583 -47.63 -17.83 13.34
C ARG A 583 -49.01 -18.00 14.06
N GLY A 584 -49.20 -17.33 15.20
CA GLY A 584 -50.41 -17.44 16.01
C GLY A 584 -50.56 -18.78 16.74
N GLN A 585 -49.48 -19.54 16.88
CA GLN A 585 -49.46 -20.84 17.55
C GLN A 585 -48.89 -20.71 18.97
N VAL A 586 -49.35 -21.56 19.87
CA VAL A 586 -48.82 -21.66 21.24
C VAL A 586 -47.57 -22.54 21.22
N PRO A 587 -46.38 -22.00 21.54
CA PRO A 587 -45.16 -22.79 21.53
C PRO A 587 -45.21 -23.91 22.58
N PRO A 588 -44.76 -25.13 22.25
CA PRO A 588 -44.62 -26.20 23.24
C PRO A 588 -43.64 -25.80 24.35
N ARG A 589 -43.88 -26.26 25.58
CA ARG A 589 -43.04 -25.91 26.77
C ARG A 589 -41.56 -26.25 26.57
N HIS A 590 -41.24 -27.29 25.81
CA HIS A 590 -39.85 -27.70 25.51
C HIS A 590 -39.14 -26.83 24.49
N THR A 591 -39.84 -25.90 23.82
CA THR A 591 -39.21 -24.99 22.84
C THR A 591 -38.25 -24.02 23.49
N LEU A 592 -38.51 -23.55 24.71
CA LEU A 592 -37.59 -22.75 25.50
C LEU A 592 -36.75 -23.65 26.42
N ARG A 593 -35.54 -23.96 25.97
CA ARG A 593 -34.57 -24.72 26.79
C ARG A 593 -33.83 -23.77 27.72
N THR A 594 -33.65 -24.19 28.97
CA THR A 594 -32.88 -23.46 30.00
C THR A 594 -31.58 -24.15 30.38
N GLN A 595 -31.37 -25.38 29.89
CA GLN A 595 -30.17 -26.17 30.10
C GLN A 595 -29.63 -26.63 28.75
N PHE A 596 -28.34 -26.35 28.51
CA PHE A 596 -27.62 -26.66 27.28
C PHE A 596 -26.40 -27.50 27.62
N PRO A 597 -26.44 -28.84 27.40
CA PRO A 597 -25.22 -29.64 27.51
C PRO A 597 -24.25 -29.26 26.40
N VAL A 598 -23.03 -28.97 26.77
CA VAL A 598 -21.96 -28.60 25.83
C VAL A 598 -20.77 -29.51 26.08
N ASP A 599 -20.43 -30.33 25.12
CA ASP A 599 -19.27 -31.19 25.16
C ASP A 599 -18.12 -30.53 24.41
N PHE A 600 -16.95 -30.49 25.03
CA PHE A 600 -15.68 -30.08 24.43
C PHE A 600 -14.73 -31.25 24.39
N ILE A 601 -14.18 -31.51 23.19
CA ILE A 601 -13.11 -32.48 23.01
C ILE A 601 -11.81 -31.68 22.82
N SER A 602 -10.92 -31.75 23.81
CA SER A 602 -9.56 -31.21 23.67
C SER A 602 -8.71 -32.24 22.95
N VAL A 603 -8.27 -31.94 21.73
CA VAL A 603 -7.37 -32.80 20.97
C VAL A 603 -5.97 -32.18 20.97
N SER A 604 -5.03 -32.85 21.59
CA SER A 604 -3.62 -32.53 21.49
C SER A 604 -3.03 -33.13 20.21
N TYR A 605 -2.70 -32.29 19.21
CA TYR A 605 -2.12 -32.73 17.95
C TYR A 605 -0.61 -33.01 18.04
N THR A 606 -0.06 -33.42 19.18
CA THR A 606 1.36 -33.68 19.35
C THR A 606 1.86 -34.91 18.58
N HIS A 607 1.01 -35.67 17.83
CA HIS A 607 1.39 -36.93 17.17
C HIS A 607 0.80 -37.13 15.77
N LEU A 608 0.56 -36.08 14.99
CA LEU A 608 0.34 -36.22 13.55
C LEU A 608 1.49 -35.53 12.80
N ARG A 609 2.49 -36.33 12.45
CA ARG A 609 3.51 -36.00 11.44
C ARG A 609 2.95 -36.22 10.03
#